data_c1276cb25ed9d318269e91f6f8b68b04
#
_entry.id   c1276cb25ed9d318269e91f6f8b68b04
#
_cell.length_a   1.000
_cell.length_b   1.000
_cell.length_c   1.000
_cell.angle_alpha   90.00
_cell.angle_beta   90.00
_cell.angle_gamma   90.00
#
_symmetry.space_group_name_H-M   'P 1'
#
loop_
_entity.id
_entity.type
_entity.pdbx_description
1 polymer ?
#
loop_
_entity_poly.entity_id
_entity_poly.type
_entity_poly.pdbx_seq_one_letter_code
_entity_poly.pdbx_strand_id
1 'polypeptide(L)'
;IDISGSIDPDEAKLQRQGYVEAFNDPVIVRAILGGNHGRIAVAYFEWSDSWVQKLLIDWTLPDSEAAIADFTRRLSDAPISIARRTSISGAIRYAVPMYGRSPYEADRKVLDISGDGSNDDGGLVTDIRHDALKQRIIINGLPIMNGRPNPFGFPAEDDLDKYYLHCVTGGPRSFVEV
;
A
#
# COMPACT_ATOMS: atom_id res chain seq x y z
N ILE A 1 -0.21 -3.53 -0.78
CA ILE A 1 0.16 -3.78 -2.19
C ILE A 1 -0.83 -4.74 -2.80
N ASP A 2 -1.22 -4.45 -4.05
CA ASP A 2 -2.05 -5.30 -4.89
C ASP A 2 -1.29 -6.56 -5.33
N ILE A 3 -1.96 -7.70 -5.22
CA ILE A 3 -1.54 -9.00 -5.76
C ILE A 3 -2.64 -9.61 -6.64
N SER A 4 -3.48 -8.77 -7.24
CA SER A 4 -4.56 -9.23 -8.13
C SER A 4 -4.03 -9.89 -9.40
N GLY A 5 -4.91 -10.57 -10.13
CA GLY A 5 -4.51 -11.39 -11.28
C GLY A 5 -4.10 -10.59 -12.52
N SER A 6 -4.23 -9.26 -12.51
CA SER A 6 -3.67 -8.37 -13.52
C SER A 6 -2.15 -8.22 -13.41
N ILE A 7 -1.61 -8.44 -12.20
CA ILE A 7 -0.18 -8.36 -11.90
C ILE A 7 0.49 -9.71 -12.21
N ASP A 8 1.54 -9.68 -13.01
CA ASP A 8 2.37 -10.87 -13.22
C ASP A 8 3.41 -11.06 -12.09
N PRO A 9 4.04 -12.26 -11.96
CA PRO A 9 5.00 -12.52 -10.89
C PRO A 9 6.22 -11.59 -10.89
N ASP A 10 6.64 -11.09 -12.05
CA ASP A 10 7.79 -10.20 -12.15
C ASP A 10 7.40 -8.78 -11.77
N GLU A 11 6.18 -8.35 -12.11
CA GLU A 11 5.60 -7.08 -11.64
C GLU A 11 5.39 -7.08 -10.12
N ALA A 12 4.88 -8.17 -9.54
CA ALA A 12 4.74 -8.30 -8.10
C ALA A 12 6.08 -8.19 -7.36
N LYS A 13 7.14 -8.79 -7.93
CA LYS A 13 8.50 -8.64 -7.41
C LYS A 13 9.00 -7.20 -7.54
N LEU A 14 8.78 -6.57 -8.70
CA LEU A 14 9.23 -5.21 -8.96
C LEU A 14 8.55 -4.21 -8.02
N GLN A 15 7.24 -4.33 -7.79
CA GLN A 15 6.53 -3.53 -6.81
C GLN A 15 7.16 -3.66 -5.43
N ARG A 16 7.35 -4.89 -4.95
CA ARG A 16 7.96 -5.15 -3.65
C ARG A 16 9.38 -4.62 -3.56
N GLN A 17 10.16 -4.80 -4.63
CA GLN A 17 11.51 -4.28 -4.73
C GLN A 17 11.54 -2.76 -4.63
N GLY A 18 10.59 -2.06 -5.23
CA GLY A 18 10.44 -0.60 -5.09
C GLY A 18 10.30 -0.15 -3.63
N TYR A 19 9.53 -0.85 -2.81
CA TYR A 19 9.46 -0.56 -1.37
C TYR A 19 10.76 -0.87 -0.64
N VAL A 20 11.41 -1.99 -0.97
CA VAL A 20 12.73 -2.34 -0.40
C VAL A 20 13.76 -1.27 -0.73
N GLU A 21 13.80 -0.80 -1.97
CA GLU A 21 14.72 0.26 -2.42
C GLU A 21 14.40 1.60 -1.74
N ALA A 22 13.12 1.98 -1.67
CA ALA A 22 12.70 3.21 -1.00
C ALA A 22 13.12 3.23 0.48
N PHE A 23 12.90 2.14 1.23
CA PHE A 23 13.32 2.06 2.63
C PHE A 23 14.83 1.98 2.81
N ASN A 24 15.60 1.59 1.79
CA ASN A 24 17.06 1.60 1.80
C ASN A 24 17.66 2.91 1.24
N ASP A 25 16.84 3.80 0.67
CA ASP A 25 17.32 5.10 0.18
C ASP A 25 17.81 5.97 1.33
N PRO A 26 19.06 6.50 1.27
CA PRO A 26 19.62 7.32 2.35
C PRO A 26 18.79 8.58 2.65
N VAL A 27 18.03 9.10 1.70
CA VAL A 27 17.14 10.26 1.92
C VAL A 27 15.96 9.86 2.79
N ILE A 28 15.34 8.71 2.48
CA ILE A 28 14.21 8.18 3.26
C ILE A 28 14.68 7.75 4.65
N VAL A 29 15.81 7.04 4.76
CA VAL A 29 16.40 6.66 6.06
C VAL A 29 16.63 7.89 6.93
N ARG A 30 17.25 8.94 6.39
CA ARG A 30 17.43 10.20 7.11
C ARG A 30 16.12 10.87 7.49
N ALA A 31 15.10 10.81 6.62
CA ALA A 31 13.79 11.39 6.92
C ALA A 31 13.10 10.65 8.07
N ILE A 32 13.18 9.32 8.11
CA ILE A 32 12.65 8.48 9.19
C ILE A 32 13.37 8.80 10.51
N LEU A 33 14.69 8.71 10.52
CA LEU A 33 15.50 8.85 11.74
C LEU A 33 15.67 10.31 12.19
N GLY A 34 15.54 11.26 11.27
CA GLY A 34 15.62 12.70 11.54
C GLY A 34 14.26 13.36 11.84
N GLY A 35 13.16 12.63 11.77
CA GLY A 35 11.83 13.15 12.10
C GLY A 35 11.65 13.44 13.59
N ASN A 36 10.51 14.05 13.96
CA ASN A 36 10.25 14.49 15.35
C ASN A 36 10.42 13.38 16.39
N HIS A 37 10.14 12.13 16.02
CA HIS A 37 10.24 10.97 16.91
C HIS A 37 11.45 10.07 16.58
N GLY A 38 12.21 10.37 15.52
CA GLY A 38 13.33 9.54 15.06
C GLY A 38 12.93 8.11 14.62
N ARG A 39 11.66 7.90 14.30
CA ARG A 39 11.09 6.58 13.97
C ARG A 39 9.72 6.71 13.32
N ILE A 40 9.30 5.63 12.66
CA ILE A 40 7.93 5.43 12.20
C ILE A 40 7.42 4.06 12.66
N ALA A 41 6.12 3.87 12.76
CA ALA A 41 5.52 2.55 12.86
C ALA A 41 5.01 2.14 11.48
N VAL A 42 5.37 0.95 11.02
CA VAL A 42 4.99 0.45 9.70
C VAL A 42 4.47 -0.99 9.80
N ALA A 43 3.43 -1.28 9.02
CA ALA A 43 2.96 -2.64 8.75
C ALA A 43 2.81 -2.79 7.24
N TYR A 44 2.98 -4.00 6.73
CA TYR A 44 2.89 -4.29 5.31
C TYR A 44 1.98 -5.47 5.06
N PHE A 45 1.00 -5.28 4.19
CA PHE A 45 0.10 -6.34 3.77
C PHE A 45 -0.12 -6.35 2.26
N GLU A 46 -0.42 -7.51 1.73
CA GLU A 46 -0.84 -7.73 0.36
C GLU A 46 -2.35 -7.94 0.31
N TRP A 47 -2.99 -7.50 -0.77
CA TRP A 47 -4.43 -7.58 -0.93
C TRP A 47 -4.83 -7.89 -2.38
N SER A 48 -6.02 -8.45 -2.55
CA SER A 48 -6.63 -8.75 -3.84
C SER A 48 -8.17 -8.66 -3.71
N ASP A 49 -8.86 -9.79 -3.66
CA ASP A 49 -10.33 -9.85 -3.47
C ASP A 49 -10.76 -9.19 -2.16
N SER A 50 -12.04 -8.89 -2.02
CA SER A 50 -12.59 -8.22 -0.85
C SER A 50 -12.39 -8.97 0.49
N TRP A 51 -12.02 -10.25 0.45
CA TRP A 51 -11.69 -11.11 1.59
C TRP A 51 -10.27 -11.69 1.56
N VAL A 52 -9.44 -11.28 0.60
CA VAL A 52 -8.04 -11.73 0.49
C VAL A 52 -7.11 -10.60 0.90
N GLN A 53 -6.72 -10.58 2.16
CA GLN A 53 -5.68 -9.71 2.70
C GLN A 53 -4.69 -10.55 3.49
N LYS A 54 -3.41 -10.40 3.17
CA LYS A 54 -2.31 -11.16 3.76
C LYS A 54 -1.35 -10.21 4.46
N LEU A 55 -1.38 -10.20 5.78
CA LEU A 55 -0.41 -9.46 6.58
C LEU A 55 0.95 -10.17 6.48
N LEU A 56 1.92 -9.53 5.84
CA LEU A 56 3.28 -10.07 5.71
C LEU A 56 4.18 -9.59 6.84
N ILE A 57 4.08 -8.32 7.22
CA ILE A 57 4.83 -7.74 8.33
C ILE A 57 3.84 -6.97 9.20
N ASP A 58 3.66 -7.42 10.42
CA ASP A 58 2.85 -6.72 11.41
C ASP A 58 3.58 -5.47 11.92
N TRP A 59 2.88 -4.62 12.66
CA TRP A 59 3.40 -3.38 13.16
C TRP A 59 4.81 -3.53 13.73
N THR A 60 5.74 -2.83 13.12
CA THR A 60 7.15 -2.80 13.50
C THR A 60 7.62 -1.36 13.57
N LEU A 61 8.73 -1.11 14.26
CA LEU A 61 9.24 0.23 14.55
C LEU A 61 10.63 0.42 13.95
N PRO A 62 10.76 0.85 12.68
CA PRO A 62 12.02 1.29 12.11
C PRO A 62 12.53 2.56 12.83
N ASP A 63 13.36 2.39 13.86
CA ASP A 63 13.94 3.42 14.72
C ASP A 63 15.47 3.52 14.62
N SER A 64 16.07 2.71 13.77
CA SER A 64 17.49 2.65 13.50
C SER A 64 17.77 2.07 12.11
N GLU A 65 18.96 2.30 11.56
CA GLU A 65 19.35 1.69 10.28
C GLU A 65 19.27 0.16 10.32
N ALA A 66 19.60 -0.46 11.44
CA ALA A 66 19.50 -1.90 11.61
C ALA A 66 18.04 -2.39 11.60
N ALA A 67 17.12 -1.65 12.22
CA ALA A 67 15.70 -1.99 12.22
C ALA A 67 15.06 -1.78 10.81
N ILE A 68 15.49 -0.75 10.09
CA ILE A 68 15.12 -0.54 8.68
C ILE A 68 15.62 -1.70 7.81
N ALA A 69 16.89 -2.09 7.96
CA ALA A 69 17.47 -3.21 7.21
C ALA A 69 16.77 -4.54 7.52
N ASP A 70 16.38 -4.79 8.78
CA ASP A 70 15.60 -6.00 9.12
C ASP A 70 14.20 -5.97 8.47
N PHE A 71 13.53 -4.83 8.48
CA PHE A 71 12.24 -4.67 7.81
C PHE A 71 12.35 -4.97 6.31
N THR A 72 13.31 -4.35 5.61
CA THR A 72 13.51 -4.56 4.16
C THR A 72 13.92 -5.98 3.82
N ARG A 73 14.77 -6.61 4.64
CA ARG A 73 15.11 -8.03 4.49
C ARG A 73 13.88 -8.93 4.60
N ARG A 74 13.08 -8.77 5.65
CA ARG A 74 11.82 -9.53 5.85
C ARG A 74 10.84 -9.34 4.70
N LEU A 75 10.77 -8.12 4.16
CA LEU A 75 9.94 -7.81 3.02
C LEU A 75 10.44 -8.50 1.75
N SER A 76 11.75 -8.47 1.50
CA SER A 76 12.41 -9.13 0.36
C SER A 76 12.26 -10.66 0.41
N ASP A 77 12.38 -11.25 1.60
CA ASP A 77 12.36 -12.71 1.80
C ASP A 77 10.92 -13.29 1.76
N ALA A 78 9.89 -12.43 1.84
CA ALA A 78 8.51 -12.90 1.86
C ALA A 78 8.11 -13.55 0.52
N PRO A 79 7.34 -14.65 0.53
CA PRO A 79 6.93 -15.34 -0.70
C PRO A 79 6.03 -14.44 -1.55
N ILE A 80 6.19 -14.48 -2.85
CA ILE A 80 5.29 -13.81 -3.80
C ILE A 80 3.97 -14.59 -3.86
N SER A 81 2.86 -13.88 -3.80
CA SER A 81 1.51 -14.41 -3.97
C SER A 81 0.82 -13.67 -5.11
N ILE A 82 -0.07 -14.36 -5.81
CA ILE A 82 -0.96 -13.79 -6.82
C ILE A 82 -2.37 -14.30 -6.53
N ALA A 83 -3.36 -13.44 -6.65
CA ALA A 83 -4.76 -13.79 -6.46
C ALA A 83 -5.59 -13.41 -7.70
N ARG A 84 -6.87 -12.99 -7.58
CA ARG A 84 -7.70 -12.88 -8.78
C ARG A 84 -8.26 -11.49 -9.04
N ARG A 85 -8.97 -10.92 -8.08
CA ARG A 85 -9.72 -9.66 -8.25
C ARG A 85 -9.01 -8.49 -7.60
N THR A 86 -9.49 -7.29 -7.90
CA THR A 86 -8.95 -6.04 -7.37
C THR A 86 -9.97 -5.40 -6.44
N SER A 87 -9.71 -5.45 -5.11
CA SER A 87 -10.58 -4.84 -4.11
C SER A 87 -9.85 -3.80 -3.25
N ILE A 88 -9.72 -2.60 -3.78
CA ILE A 88 -9.19 -1.44 -3.03
C ILE A 88 -10.08 -1.16 -1.81
N SER A 89 -11.40 -1.29 -1.97
CA SER A 89 -12.34 -1.15 -0.86
C SER A 89 -12.12 -2.19 0.24
N GLY A 90 -11.78 -3.43 -0.13
CA GLY A 90 -11.38 -4.50 0.79
C GLY A 90 -10.07 -4.19 1.51
N ALA A 91 -9.07 -3.69 0.79
CA ALA A 91 -7.79 -3.28 1.35
C ALA A 91 -7.94 -2.17 2.39
N ILE A 92 -8.70 -1.10 2.09
CA ILE A 92 -8.96 0.00 3.03
C ILE A 92 -9.73 -0.53 4.26
N ARG A 93 -10.77 -1.35 4.03
CA ARG A 93 -11.58 -1.94 5.13
C ARG A 93 -10.72 -2.81 6.06
N TYR A 94 -9.75 -3.53 5.52
CA TYR A 94 -8.80 -4.32 6.31
C TYR A 94 -7.83 -3.45 7.10
N ALA A 95 -7.29 -2.38 6.46
CA ALA A 95 -6.30 -1.50 7.08
C ALA A 95 -6.87 -0.68 8.25
N VAL A 96 -8.09 -0.18 8.14
CA VAL A 96 -8.69 0.71 9.15
C VAL A 96 -8.63 0.14 10.57
N PRO A 97 -9.08 -1.09 10.86
CA PRO A 97 -8.98 -1.65 12.21
C PRO A 97 -7.55 -1.96 12.65
N MET A 98 -6.58 -2.08 11.74
CA MET A 98 -5.18 -2.29 12.09
C MET A 98 -4.62 -1.10 12.89
N TYR A 99 -5.01 0.13 12.56
CA TYR A 99 -4.59 1.31 13.32
C TYR A 99 -5.07 1.32 14.76
N GLY A 100 -6.27 0.77 15.03
CA GLY A 100 -6.78 0.62 16.39
C GLY A 100 -6.08 -0.46 17.22
N ARG A 101 -5.41 -1.40 16.55
CA ARG A 101 -4.66 -2.51 17.17
C ARG A 101 -3.16 -2.26 17.20
N SER A 102 -2.70 -1.14 16.61
CA SER A 102 -1.29 -0.76 16.65
C SER A 102 -0.84 -0.58 18.11
N PRO A 103 0.29 -1.17 18.51
CA PRO A 103 0.87 -0.94 19.84
C PRO A 103 1.56 0.43 19.95
N TYR A 104 1.59 1.20 18.85
CA TYR A 104 2.26 2.48 18.77
C TYR A 104 1.27 3.63 18.60
N GLU A 105 1.51 4.72 19.30
CA GLU A 105 0.84 5.99 19.04
C GLU A 105 1.52 6.75 17.90
N ALA A 106 0.76 7.49 17.10
CA ALA A 106 1.26 8.24 15.96
C ALA A 106 0.53 9.56 15.78
N ASP A 107 1.27 10.62 15.43
CA ASP A 107 0.72 11.93 15.09
C ASP A 107 -0.09 11.90 13.80
N ARG A 108 0.30 11.01 12.88
CA ARG A 108 -0.35 10.80 11.58
C ARG A 108 -0.54 9.31 11.29
N LYS A 109 -1.70 8.99 10.75
CA LYS A 109 -2.02 7.66 10.24
C LYS A 109 -2.09 7.75 8.73
N VAL A 110 -1.25 7.02 8.03
CA VAL A 110 -1.15 7.05 6.56
C VAL A 110 -1.28 5.64 6.02
N LEU A 111 -2.12 5.46 5.02
CA LEU A 111 -2.29 4.23 4.26
C LEU A 111 -1.87 4.50 2.81
N ASP A 112 -0.84 3.83 2.35
CA ASP A 112 -0.41 3.85 0.96
C ASP A 112 -1.03 2.64 0.24
N ILE A 113 -1.81 2.91 -0.83
CA ILE A 113 -2.45 1.90 -1.66
C ILE A 113 -1.77 1.87 -3.02
N SER A 114 -1.17 0.73 -3.35
CA SER A 114 -0.52 0.49 -4.65
C SER A 114 -1.24 -0.63 -5.39
N GLY A 115 -1.49 -0.44 -6.67
CA GLY A 115 -2.13 -1.43 -7.55
C GLY A 115 -2.22 -0.97 -9.00
N ASP A 116 -2.48 -1.90 -9.92
CA ASP A 116 -2.50 -1.70 -11.37
C ASP A 116 -3.92 -1.65 -11.98
N GLY A 117 -4.96 -1.65 -11.14
CA GLY A 117 -6.35 -1.64 -11.59
C GLY A 117 -7.31 -0.87 -10.68
N SER A 118 -8.48 -0.56 -11.22
CA SER A 118 -9.59 -0.01 -10.46
C SER A 118 -10.28 -1.09 -9.63
N ASN A 119 -11.12 -0.67 -8.67
CA ASN A 119 -11.85 -1.60 -7.81
C ASN A 119 -12.92 -2.35 -8.58
N ASP A 120 -12.81 -3.66 -8.73
CA ASP A 120 -13.78 -4.53 -9.41
C ASP A 120 -14.55 -5.47 -8.47
N ASP A 121 -14.19 -5.48 -7.18
CA ASP A 121 -14.80 -6.34 -6.17
C ASP A 121 -15.03 -5.58 -4.85
N GLY A 122 -16.05 -5.99 -4.09
CA GLY A 122 -16.43 -5.38 -2.83
C GLY A 122 -17.35 -4.16 -2.97
N GLY A 123 -17.27 -3.24 -2.02
CA GLY A 123 -18.12 -2.05 -1.98
C GLY A 123 -17.54 -0.84 -2.75
N LEU A 124 -18.28 0.26 -2.76
CA LEU A 124 -17.82 1.52 -3.33
C LEU A 124 -16.60 2.03 -2.54
N VAL A 125 -15.50 2.28 -3.27
CA VAL A 125 -14.25 2.76 -2.66
C VAL A 125 -14.45 4.09 -1.95
N THR A 126 -15.23 5.00 -2.55
CA THR A 126 -15.53 6.32 -1.99
C THR A 126 -16.18 6.26 -0.61
N ASP A 127 -17.06 5.30 -0.38
CA ASP A 127 -17.75 5.15 0.92
C ASP A 127 -16.77 4.66 1.98
N ILE A 128 -15.99 3.63 1.65
CA ILE A 128 -15.00 3.05 2.56
C ILE A 128 -13.87 4.05 2.84
N ARG A 129 -13.44 4.81 1.81
CA ARG A 129 -12.52 5.94 1.98
C ARG A 129 -13.06 6.95 2.99
N HIS A 130 -14.32 7.40 2.84
CA HIS A 130 -14.92 8.35 3.77
C HIS A 130 -14.89 7.87 5.21
N ASP A 131 -15.13 6.58 5.45
CA ASP A 131 -15.07 6.02 6.80
C ASP A 131 -13.65 5.98 7.36
N ALA A 132 -12.63 5.73 6.53
CA ALA A 132 -11.23 5.85 6.93
C ALA A 132 -10.85 7.31 7.26
N LEU A 133 -11.29 8.28 6.45
CA LEU A 133 -11.03 9.70 6.67
C LEU A 133 -11.67 10.22 7.97
N LYS A 134 -12.86 9.75 8.35
CA LYS A 134 -13.47 10.05 9.66
C LYS A 134 -12.59 9.59 10.84
N GLN A 135 -11.79 8.55 10.65
CA GLN A 135 -10.82 8.07 11.63
C GLN A 135 -9.45 8.75 11.53
N ARG A 136 -9.37 9.84 10.73
CA ARG A 136 -8.15 10.62 10.47
C ARG A 136 -7.02 9.81 9.82
N ILE A 137 -7.39 8.79 9.04
CA ILE A 137 -6.44 8.03 8.21
C ILE A 137 -6.32 8.76 6.88
N ILE A 138 -5.11 9.14 6.51
CA ILE A 138 -4.79 9.72 5.20
C ILE A 138 -4.55 8.56 4.24
N ILE A 139 -5.08 8.65 3.03
CA ILE A 139 -4.88 7.61 2.00
C ILE A 139 -4.14 8.23 0.82
N ASN A 140 -2.95 7.70 0.52
CA ASN A 140 -2.19 8.00 -0.68
C ASN A 140 -2.42 6.90 -1.73
N GLY A 141 -2.29 7.25 -2.99
CA GLY A 141 -2.42 6.35 -4.11
C GLY A 141 -1.12 6.20 -4.89
N LEU A 142 -0.77 4.97 -5.20
CA LEU A 142 0.41 4.59 -5.98
C LEU A 142 -0.06 3.70 -7.15
N PRO A 143 -0.81 4.27 -8.14
CA PRO A 143 -1.25 3.51 -9.30
C PRO A 143 -0.06 3.10 -10.16
N ILE A 144 -0.05 1.83 -10.60
CA ILE A 144 0.99 1.29 -11.47
C ILE A 144 0.49 1.36 -12.90
N MET A 145 1.07 2.23 -13.69
CA MET A 145 0.72 2.45 -15.08
C MET A 145 1.81 1.90 -16.00
N ASN A 146 1.74 0.59 -16.28
CA ASN A 146 2.74 -0.08 -17.13
C ASN A 146 2.41 -0.05 -18.63
N GLY A 147 1.18 0.36 -19.02
CA GLY A 147 0.71 0.42 -20.39
C GLY A 147 0.61 -0.94 -21.10
N ARG A 148 0.71 -2.05 -20.39
CA ARG A 148 0.66 -3.41 -20.92
C ARG A 148 -0.70 -4.04 -20.70
N PRO A 149 -1.21 -4.85 -21.64
CA PRO A 149 -2.35 -5.70 -21.36
C PRO A 149 -2.04 -6.64 -20.18
N ASN A 150 -3.05 -6.88 -19.34
CA ASN A 150 -2.90 -7.83 -18.25
C ASN A 150 -2.73 -9.28 -18.77
N PRO A 151 -2.35 -10.26 -17.92
CA PRO A 151 -2.17 -11.66 -18.34
C PRO A 151 -3.39 -12.33 -18.99
N PHE A 152 -4.58 -11.74 -18.86
CA PHE A 152 -5.82 -12.19 -19.49
C PHE A 152 -6.10 -11.52 -20.84
N GLY A 153 -5.23 -10.59 -21.29
CA GLY A 153 -5.36 -9.87 -22.56
C GLY A 153 -6.26 -8.63 -22.51
N PHE A 154 -6.70 -8.17 -21.33
CA PHE A 154 -7.41 -6.91 -21.21
C PHE A 154 -6.40 -5.75 -21.26
N PRO A 155 -6.74 -4.65 -21.96
CA PRO A 155 -5.86 -3.48 -22.01
C PRO A 155 -5.64 -2.87 -20.63
N ALA A 156 -4.51 -2.18 -20.46
CA ALA A 156 -4.26 -1.37 -19.27
C ALA A 156 -5.31 -0.25 -19.15
N GLU A 157 -5.56 0.19 -17.92
CA GLU A 157 -6.45 1.32 -17.65
C GLU A 157 -5.73 2.65 -17.86
N ASP A 158 -6.10 3.42 -18.89
CA ASP A 158 -5.41 4.68 -19.26
C ASP A 158 -5.58 5.80 -18.22
N ASP A 159 -6.68 5.82 -17.46
CA ASP A 159 -7.05 6.87 -16.50
C ASP A 159 -6.96 6.41 -15.04
N LEU A 160 -6.12 5.41 -14.74
CA LEU A 160 -6.00 4.83 -13.40
C LEU A 160 -5.52 5.88 -12.37
N ASP A 161 -4.60 6.75 -12.75
CA ASP A 161 -4.14 7.88 -11.93
C ASP A 161 -5.30 8.81 -11.53
N LYS A 162 -6.20 9.11 -12.44
CA LYS A 162 -7.40 9.91 -12.17
C LYS A 162 -8.38 9.16 -11.27
N TYR A 163 -8.55 7.85 -11.50
CA TYR A 163 -9.37 7.02 -10.64
C TYR A 163 -8.85 7.04 -9.19
N TYR A 164 -7.53 6.86 -9.00
CA TYR A 164 -6.92 6.94 -7.68
C TYR A 164 -7.11 8.33 -7.06
N LEU A 165 -6.88 9.40 -7.84
CA LEU A 165 -7.05 10.77 -7.36
C LEU A 165 -8.48 11.05 -6.87
N HIS A 166 -9.50 10.62 -7.61
CA HIS A 166 -10.88 10.97 -7.32
C HIS A 166 -11.61 9.99 -6.40
N CYS A 167 -11.25 8.70 -6.45
CA CYS A 167 -11.96 7.65 -5.75
C CYS A 167 -11.20 7.08 -4.54
N VAL A 168 -9.86 6.99 -4.61
CA VAL A 168 -9.06 6.27 -3.61
C VAL A 168 -8.44 7.20 -2.59
N THR A 169 -7.72 8.23 -3.04
CA THR A 169 -6.97 9.12 -2.15
C THR A 169 -7.85 10.05 -1.34
N GLY A 170 -7.34 10.50 -0.21
CA GLY A 170 -8.04 11.46 0.64
C GLY A 170 -7.32 11.78 1.94
N GLY A 171 -7.74 12.90 2.53
CA GLY A 171 -7.14 13.44 3.74
C GLY A 171 -6.12 14.54 3.47
N PRO A 172 -5.68 15.25 4.53
CA PRO A 172 -4.75 16.38 4.40
C PRO A 172 -3.40 15.94 3.82
N ARG A 173 -2.99 16.54 2.71
CA ARG A 173 -1.72 16.24 2.00
C ARG A 173 -1.63 14.81 1.47
N SER A 174 -2.77 14.19 1.17
CA SER A 174 -2.78 12.97 0.35
C SER A 174 -2.29 13.30 -1.06
N PHE A 175 -1.70 12.32 -1.71
CA PHE A 175 -1.15 12.46 -3.07
C PHE A 175 -1.40 11.20 -3.89
N VAL A 176 -1.24 11.34 -5.19
CA VAL A 176 -1.11 10.26 -6.15
C VAL A 176 0.29 10.36 -6.75
N GLU A 177 1.01 9.26 -6.77
CA GLU A 177 2.33 9.10 -7.43
C GLU A 177 2.26 7.92 -8.39
N VAL A 178 2.75 8.09 -9.63
CA VAL A 178 2.67 7.11 -10.72
C VAL A 178 4.05 6.53 -11.02
#